data_71782e2c5c4f7ba55d867f68959aa3ca
#
_entry.id   71782e2c5c4f7ba55d867f68959aa3ca
#
_cell.length_a   1.000
_cell.length_b   1.000
_cell.length_c   1.000
_cell.angle_alpha   90.00
_cell.angle_beta   90.00
_cell.angle_gamma   90.00
#
_symmetry.space_group_name_H-M   'P 1'
#
loop_
_entity.id
_entity.type
_entity.pdbx_description
1 polymer ?
#
loop_
_entity_poly.entity_id
_entity_poly.type
_entity_poly.pdbx_seq_one_letter_code
_entity_poly.pdbx_strand_id
1 'polypeptide(L)'
;MNPVTIGDIKKISLPQRGSHKGQNGRLLVIGGSHLFHAASLWALTVASRIVDLVHYCSVPENNALVKSEFRNGIVVPRSDIDAYIEEDDCVLIGPGMTRDGETKTMTNRLFTRYPTKQWIVDAGSLQMIDTSLIPKNAILTPHHESTRACLRFKILPLLQKNILVLFC
;
A
#
# COMPACT_ATOMS: atom_id res chain seq x y z
N MET A 1 12.15 -3.08 19.11
CA MET A 1 12.25 -3.26 17.64
C MET A 1 13.54 -3.95 17.32
N ASN A 2 13.52 -4.97 16.48
CA ASN A 2 14.76 -5.53 15.98
C ASN A 2 15.19 -4.74 14.75
N PRO A 3 16.41 -4.21 14.71
CA PRO A 3 16.90 -3.48 13.53
C PRO A 3 16.99 -4.43 12.33
N VAL A 4 16.75 -3.89 11.14
CA VAL A 4 16.97 -4.61 9.88
C VAL A 4 18.47 -4.91 9.76
N THR A 5 18.83 -6.14 9.49
CA THR A 5 20.20 -6.62 9.39
C THR A 5 20.58 -6.95 7.94
N ILE A 6 21.88 -7.06 7.67
CA ILE A 6 22.40 -7.58 6.39
C ILE A 6 21.86 -8.99 6.11
N GLY A 7 21.58 -9.79 7.15
CA GLY A 7 20.96 -11.11 7.03
C GLY A 7 19.54 -11.05 6.48
N ASP A 8 18.79 -10.00 6.77
CA ASP A 8 17.43 -9.80 6.23
C ASP A 8 17.48 -9.36 4.77
N ILE A 9 18.45 -8.51 4.40
CA ILE A 9 18.68 -8.10 3.01
C ILE A 9 19.08 -9.30 2.14
N LYS A 10 19.88 -10.23 2.67
CA LYS A 10 20.29 -11.45 1.95
C LYS A 10 19.12 -12.43 1.67
N LYS A 11 17.98 -12.27 2.35
CA LYS A 11 16.75 -13.06 2.09
C LYS A 11 15.96 -12.55 0.88
N ILE A 12 16.30 -11.38 0.37
CA ILE A 12 15.65 -10.83 -0.84
C ILE A 12 16.13 -11.68 -2.03
N SER A 13 15.17 -12.34 -2.70
CA SER A 13 15.46 -13.11 -3.91
C SER A 13 15.74 -12.18 -5.07
N LEU A 14 16.82 -12.43 -5.78
CA LEU A 14 17.10 -11.74 -7.03
C LEU A 14 16.31 -12.38 -8.20
N PRO A 15 15.96 -11.60 -9.24
CA PRO A 15 15.33 -12.13 -10.44
C PRO A 15 16.13 -13.27 -11.04
N GLN A 16 15.45 -14.34 -11.49
CA GLN A 16 16.11 -15.45 -12.17
C GLN A 16 16.54 -15.03 -13.59
N ARG A 17 17.65 -15.62 -14.06
CA ARG A 17 18.14 -15.41 -15.43
C ARG A 17 17.14 -15.88 -16.45
N GLY A 18 16.30 -15.34 -17.04
CA GLY A 18 15.25 -15.81 -17.96
C GLY A 18 13.86 -15.49 -17.49
N SER A 19 13.71 -14.81 -16.33
CA SER A 19 12.41 -14.27 -15.93
C SER A 19 11.95 -13.18 -16.91
N HIS A 20 10.64 -13.14 -17.15
CA HIS A 20 9.99 -12.15 -17.99
C HIS A 20 9.29 -11.09 -17.13
N LYS A 21 8.99 -9.96 -17.76
CA LYS A 21 8.25 -8.85 -17.12
C LYS A 21 6.98 -9.34 -16.42
N GLY A 22 6.80 -8.93 -15.18
CA GLY A 22 5.67 -9.31 -14.31
C GLY A 22 5.88 -10.56 -13.47
N GLN A 23 7.03 -11.26 -13.60
CA GLN A 23 7.34 -12.44 -12.79
C GLN A 23 8.12 -12.12 -11.50
N ASN A 24 8.68 -10.91 -11.40
CA ASN A 24 9.46 -10.48 -10.23
C ASN A 24 8.72 -9.41 -9.39
N GLY A 25 7.43 -9.59 -9.27
CA GLY A 25 6.55 -8.76 -8.44
C GLY A 25 5.79 -7.70 -9.22
N ARG A 26 4.51 -7.56 -8.83
CA ARG A 26 3.57 -6.54 -9.31
C ARG A 26 2.96 -5.85 -8.10
N LEU A 27 3.01 -4.53 -8.08
CA LEU A 27 2.51 -3.73 -6.97
C LEU A 27 1.53 -2.66 -7.44
N LEU A 28 0.33 -2.64 -6.87
CA LEU A 28 -0.60 -1.53 -7.00
C LEU A 28 -0.42 -0.54 -5.85
N VAL A 29 -0.20 0.72 -6.17
CA VAL A 29 -0.21 1.83 -5.21
C VAL A 29 -1.52 2.60 -5.32
N ILE A 30 -2.33 2.56 -4.26
CA ILE A 30 -3.57 3.33 -4.12
C ILE A 30 -3.31 4.44 -3.11
N GLY A 31 -3.23 5.68 -3.58
CA GLY A 31 -2.87 6.77 -2.69
C GLY A 31 -3.11 8.15 -3.30
N GLY A 32 -2.66 9.17 -2.56
CA GLY A 32 -2.89 10.55 -2.95
C GLY A 32 -4.32 11.02 -2.75
N SER A 33 -4.49 12.32 -2.79
CA SER A 33 -5.77 13.03 -2.65
C SER A 33 -5.67 14.36 -3.37
N HIS A 34 -6.75 15.13 -3.38
CA HIS A 34 -6.74 16.51 -3.91
C HIS A 34 -5.70 17.40 -3.23
N LEU A 35 -5.32 17.09 -1.98
CA LEU A 35 -4.35 17.88 -1.22
C LEU A 35 -2.94 17.29 -1.27
N PHE A 36 -2.81 15.96 -1.27
CA PHE A 36 -1.52 15.28 -1.12
C PHE A 36 -1.25 14.36 -2.31
N HIS A 37 -0.07 14.50 -2.93
CA HIS A 37 0.38 13.65 -4.02
C HIS A 37 1.77 13.04 -3.76
N ALA A 38 2.63 13.75 -3.03
CA ALA A 38 4.04 13.39 -2.91
C ALA A 38 4.27 12.01 -2.28
N ALA A 39 3.58 11.66 -1.19
CA ALA A 39 3.80 10.40 -0.49
C ALA A 39 3.50 9.18 -1.37
N SER A 40 2.41 9.22 -2.13
CA SER A 40 2.06 8.14 -3.06
C SER A 40 3.01 8.08 -4.26
N LEU A 41 3.50 9.23 -4.74
CA LEU A 41 4.48 9.30 -5.83
C LEU A 41 5.86 8.77 -5.37
N TRP A 42 6.28 9.06 -4.16
CA TRP A 42 7.51 8.49 -3.60
C TRP A 42 7.43 6.96 -3.48
N ALA A 43 6.32 6.46 -2.96
CA ALA A 43 6.09 5.02 -2.88
C ALA A 43 6.17 4.35 -4.26
N LEU A 44 5.50 4.93 -5.26
CA LEU A 44 5.54 4.50 -6.65
C LEU A 44 6.96 4.52 -7.21
N THR A 45 7.71 5.60 -6.97
CA THR A 45 9.08 5.77 -7.46
C THR A 45 10.03 4.72 -6.89
N VAL A 46 9.94 4.46 -5.59
CA VAL A 46 10.77 3.44 -4.93
C VAL A 46 10.39 2.03 -5.42
N ALA A 47 9.09 1.72 -5.46
CA ALA A 47 8.60 0.42 -5.90
C ALA A 47 9.06 0.08 -7.33
N SER A 48 9.02 1.05 -8.24
CA SER A 48 9.43 0.87 -9.64
C SER A 48 10.93 0.53 -9.83
N ARG A 49 11.72 0.62 -8.77
CA ARG A 49 13.14 0.20 -8.77
C ARG A 49 13.36 -1.22 -8.27
N ILE A 50 12.31 -1.84 -7.73
CA ILE A 50 12.40 -3.13 -7.01
C ILE A 50 11.57 -4.20 -7.71
N VAL A 51 10.37 -3.87 -8.18
CA VAL A 51 9.45 -4.82 -8.82
C VAL A 51 9.33 -4.57 -10.33
N ASP A 52 8.91 -5.58 -11.06
CA ASP A 52 8.81 -5.52 -12.52
C ASP A 52 7.70 -4.58 -13.01
N LEU A 53 6.59 -4.53 -12.29
CA LEU A 53 5.42 -3.74 -12.66
C LEU A 53 4.90 -2.97 -11.44
N VAL A 54 4.65 -1.69 -11.64
CA VAL A 54 3.92 -0.86 -10.68
C VAL A 54 2.70 -0.25 -11.34
N HIS A 55 1.57 -0.36 -10.67
CA HIS A 55 0.32 0.29 -11.01
C HIS A 55 0.05 1.42 -10.02
N TYR A 56 -0.54 2.49 -10.48
CA TYR A 56 -0.84 3.66 -9.65
C TYR A 56 -2.29 4.10 -9.83
N CYS A 57 -3.01 4.22 -8.72
CA CYS A 57 -4.39 4.68 -8.69
C CYS A 57 -4.55 5.79 -7.66
N SER A 58 -5.06 6.93 -8.11
CA SER A 58 -5.30 8.12 -7.28
C SER A 58 -6.54 8.88 -7.74
N VAL A 59 -6.70 10.10 -7.26
CA VAL A 59 -7.65 11.09 -7.79
C VAL A 59 -7.24 11.50 -9.21
N PRO A 60 -8.18 11.97 -10.05
CA PRO A 60 -7.92 12.24 -11.47
C PRO A 60 -6.73 13.17 -11.73
N GLU A 61 -6.58 14.25 -10.94
CA GLU A 61 -5.50 15.21 -11.10
C GLU A 61 -4.12 14.61 -10.80
N ASN A 62 -4.00 13.75 -9.77
CA ASN A 62 -2.75 13.06 -9.47
C ASN A 62 -2.46 11.99 -10.54
N ASN A 63 -3.47 11.31 -11.05
CA ASN A 63 -3.33 10.37 -12.16
C ASN A 63 -2.79 11.08 -13.40
N ALA A 64 -3.30 12.28 -13.71
CA ALA A 64 -2.85 13.09 -14.85
C ALA A 64 -1.39 13.53 -14.67
N LEU A 65 -1.03 14.03 -13.49
CA LEU A 65 0.34 14.43 -13.13
C LEU A 65 1.30 13.25 -13.27
N VAL A 66 0.99 12.10 -12.64
CA VAL A 66 1.85 10.93 -12.69
C VAL A 66 2.00 10.42 -14.12
N LYS A 67 0.92 10.41 -14.91
CA LYS A 67 0.96 9.97 -16.32
C LYS A 67 1.85 10.86 -17.18
N SER A 68 1.96 12.15 -16.86
CA SER A 68 2.81 13.10 -17.61
C SER A 68 4.29 13.00 -17.24
N GLU A 69 4.62 12.70 -15.98
CA GLU A 69 5.98 12.81 -15.47
C GLU A 69 6.64 11.45 -15.16
N PHE A 70 5.85 10.45 -14.81
CA PHE A 70 6.36 9.14 -14.40
C PHE A 70 6.16 8.09 -15.49
N ARG A 71 7.25 7.57 -16.05
CA ARG A 71 7.23 6.62 -17.18
C ARG A 71 7.47 5.16 -16.79
N ASN A 72 7.78 4.89 -15.52
CA ASN A 72 8.14 3.55 -15.05
C ASN A 72 6.97 2.81 -14.41
N GLY A 73 5.74 3.19 -14.68
CA GLY A 73 4.53 2.56 -14.14
C GLY A 73 3.31 2.83 -14.99
N ILE A 74 2.22 2.16 -14.66
CA ILE A 74 0.94 2.26 -15.36
C ILE A 74 -0.06 2.98 -14.44
N VAL A 75 -0.69 4.03 -14.95
CA VAL A 75 -1.73 4.76 -14.23
C VAL A 75 -3.08 4.12 -14.49
N VAL A 76 -3.74 3.72 -13.43
CA VAL A 76 -5.01 2.99 -13.41
C VAL A 76 -6.13 3.93 -12.98
N PRO A 77 -7.22 4.05 -13.74
CA PRO A 77 -8.41 4.77 -13.28
C PRO A 77 -9.09 4.04 -12.13
N ARG A 78 -9.78 4.78 -11.27
CA ARG A 78 -10.51 4.17 -10.11
C ARG A 78 -11.59 3.18 -10.52
N SER A 79 -12.16 3.30 -11.72
CA SER A 79 -13.13 2.35 -12.28
C SER A 79 -12.55 0.95 -12.44
N ASP A 80 -11.27 0.83 -12.71
CA ASP A 80 -10.61 -0.42 -13.07
C ASP A 80 -9.81 -1.03 -11.90
N ILE A 81 -9.85 -0.39 -10.74
CA ILE A 81 -9.04 -0.75 -9.56
C ILE A 81 -9.21 -2.22 -9.16
N ASP A 82 -10.42 -2.75 -9.27
CA ASP A 82 -10.73 -4.12 -8.87
C ASP A 82 -9.97 -5.14 -9.73
N ALA A 83 -9.88 -4.92 -11.06
CA ALA A 83 -9.14 -5.78 -11.98
C ALA A 83 -7.63 -5.80 -11.65
N TYR A 84 -7.06 -4.63 -11.33
CA TYR A 84 -5.64 -4.53 -10.98
C TYR A 84 -5.32 -5.08 -9.58
N ILE A 85 -6.27 -5.01 -8.62
CA ILE A 85 -6.10 -5.71 -7.34
C ILE A 85 -6.03 -7.23 -7.57
N GLU A 86 -6.81 -7.77 -8.49
CA GLU A 86 -6.76 -9.20 -8.82
C GLU A 86 -5.44 -9.58 -9.50
N GLU A 87 -4.95 -8.74 -10.42
CA GLU A 87 -3.72 -8.99 -11.18
C GLU A 87 -2.45 -8.88 -10.33
N ASP A 88 -2.36 -7.88 -9.45
CA ASP A 88 -1.14 -7.55 -8.71
C ASP A 88 -0.89 -8.49 -7.53
N ASP A 89 0.37 -8.71 -7.20
CA ASP A 89 0.78 -9.59 -6.10
C ASP A 89 0.57 -8.93 -4.73
N CYS A 90 0.72 -7.60 -4.66
CA CYS A 90 0.60 -6.80 -3.44
C CYS A 90 -0.08 -5.46 -3.73
N VAL A 91 -0.77 -4.92 -2.72
CA VAL A 91 -1.40 -3.59 -2.79
C VAL A 91 -0.95 -2.74 -1.62
N LEU A 92 -0.37 -1.58 -1.91
CA LEU A 92 -0.13 -0.51 -0.95
C LEU A 92 -1.28 0.49 -1.00
N ILE A 93 -1.96 0.72 0.12
CA ILE A 93 -3.07 1.66 0.21
C ILE A 93 -2.85 2.67 1.35
N GLY A 94 -3.11 3.94 1.07
CA GLY A 94 -3.17 4.99 2.11
C GLY A 94 -2.18 6.13 2.01
N PRO A 95 -0.98 6.01 1.39
CA PRO A 95 -0.04 7.12 1.32
C PRO A 95 -0.68 8.35 0.67
N GLY A 96 -0.76 9.48 1.41
CA GLY A 96 -1.35 10.72 0.91
C GLY A 96 -2.88 10.73 0.77
N MET A 97 -3.60 9.71 1.21
CA MET A 97 -5.07 9.75 1.29
C MET A 97 -5.54 10.59 2.47
N THR A 98 -6.65 11.29 2.28
CA THR A 98 -7.30 12.10 3.33
C THR A 98 -7.95 11.23 4.40
N ARG A 99 -8.18 11.83 5.58
CA ARG A 99 -8.84 11.17 6.72
C ARG A 99 -10.32 11.49 6.71
N ASP A 100 -11.04 10.92 5.76
CA ASP A 100 -12.46 11.21 5.52
C ASP A 100 -13.29 9.94 5.26
N GLY A 101 -14.59 10.15 5.06
CA GLY A 101 -15.55 9.07 4.83
C GLY A 101 -15.32 8.34 3.50
N GLU A 102 -14.80 9.01 2.48
CA GLU A 102 -14.48 8.39 1.19
C GLU A 102 -13.35 7.38 1.35
N THR A 103 -12.26 7.79 1.98
CA THR A 103 -11.13 6.91 2.31
C THR A 103 -11.56 5.70 3.14
N LYS A 104 -12.41 5.93 4.16
CA LYS A 104 -12.97 4.85 4.97
C LYS A 104 -13.78 3.86 4.14
N THR A 105 -14.72 4.38 3.36
CA THR A 105 -15.63 3.57 2.54
C THR A 105 -14.85 2.74 1.52
N MET A 106 -13.92 3.37 0.81
CA MET A 106 -13.07 2.71 -0.17
C MET A 106 -12.21 1.60 0.47
N THR A 107 -11.51 1.91 1.55
CA THR A 107 -10.63 0.95 2.23
C THR A 107 -11.42 -0.25 2.76
N ASN A 108 -12.53 -0.01 3.45
CA ASN A 108 -13.38 -1.06 4.00
C ASN A 108 -13.96 -1.96 2.90
N ARG A 109 -14.45 -1.37 1.80
CA ARG A 109 -14.95 -2.11 0.63
C ARG A 109 -13.88 -3.05 0.05
N LEU A 110 -12.69 -2.53 -0.17
CA LEU A 110 -11.60 -3.30 -0.77
C LEU A 110 -11.16 -4.46 0.13
N PHE A 111 -11.06 -4.24 1.43
CA PHE A 111 -10.65 -5.30 2.36
C PHE A 111 -11.72 -6.38 2.54
N THR A 112 -13.00 -5.99 2.51
CA THR A 112 -14.11 -6.95 2.53
C THR A 112 -14.11 -7.81 1.27
N ARG A 113 -13.82 -7.20 0.12
CA ARG A 113 -13.85 -7.90 -1.17
C ARG A 113 -12.61 -8.77 -1.41
N TYR A 114 -11.44 -8.33 -0.93
CA TYR A 114 -10.15 -8.99 -1.17
C TYR A 114 -9.42 -9.35 0.13
N PRO A 115 -10.02 -10.17 1.02
CA PRO A 115 -9.48 -10.44 2.36
C PRO A 115 -8.20 -11.29 2.35
N THR A 116 -7.87 -11.95 1.25
CA THR A 116 -6.67 -12.80 1.10
C THR A 116 -5.53 -12.12 0.37
N LYS A 117 -5.77 -10.96 -0.26
CA LYS A 117 -4.74 -10.19 -0.95
C LYS A 117 -3.66 -9.73 0.04
N GLN A 118 -2.42 -9.66 -0.41
CA GLN A 118 -1.34 -9.05 0.38
C GLN A 118 -1.52 -7.53 0.41
N TRP A 119 -1.75 -6.98 1.58
CA TRP A 119 -1.96 -5.56 1.80
C TRP A 119 -0.82 -4.94 2.58
N ILE A 120 -0.42 -3.72 2.19
CA ILE A 120 0.36 -2.78 3.00
C ILE A 120 -0.54 -1.58 3.24
N VAL A 121 -0.77 -1.23 4.52
CA VAL A 121 -1.74 -0.20 4.91
C VAL A 121 -1.04 0.93 5.64
N ASP A 122 -1.14 2.11 5.06
CA ASP A 122 -0.44 3.30 5.54
C ASP A 122 -1.37 4.49 5.76
N ALA A 123 -0.89 5.49 6.44
CA ALA A 123 -1.41 6.86 6.60
C ALA A 123 -2.95 6.96 6.67
N GLY A 124 -3.58 7.60 5.69
CA GLY A 124 -5.02 7.90 5.70
C GLY A 124 -5.89 6.65 5.82
N SER A 125 -5.60 5.60 5.04
CA SER A 125 -6.34 4.34 5.11
C SER A 125 -6.21 3.68 6.46
N LEU A 126 -4.99 3.61 7.02
CA LEU A 126 -4.75 3.00 8.32
C LEU A 126 -5.50 3.71 9.45
N GLN A 127 -5.68 5.03 9.34
CA GLN A 127 -6.37 5.81 10.36
C GLN A 127 -7.90 5.73 10.24
N MET A 128 -8.41 5.47 9.04
CA MET A 128 -9.85 5.47 8.77
C MET A 128 -10.49 4.08 8.74
N ILE A 129 -9.69 3.04 8.57
CA ILE A 129 -10.18 1.66 8.45
C ILE A 129 -10.93 1.18 9.69
N ASP A 130 -11.94 0.33 9.46
CA ASP A 130 -12.49 -0.53 10.50
C ASP A 130 -11.50 -1.67 10.77
N THR A 131 -10.98 -1.70 11.98
CA THR A 131 -9.95 -2.67 12.38
C THR A 131 -10.40 -4.12 12.33
N SER A 132 -11.70 -4.39 12.39
CA SER A 132 -12.26 -5.75 12.24
C SER A 132 -12.06 -6.32 10.84
N LEU A 133 -11.94 -5.43 9.83
CA LEU A 133 -11.80 -5.79 8.42
C LEU A 133 -10.34 -5.97 7.98
N ILE A 134 -9.35 -5.63 8.82
CA ILE A 134 -7.94 -5.74 8.45
C ILE A 134 -7.58 -7.22 8.20
N PRO A 135 -7.10 -7.56 6.99
CA PRO A 135 -6.66 -8.92 6.68
C PRO A 135 -5.53 -9.39 7.60
N LYS A 136 -5.54 -10.68 7.96
CA LYS A 136 -4.55 -11.25 8.89
C LYS A 136 -3.10 -11.18 8.40
N ASN A 137 -2.92 -11.14 7.09
CA ASN A 137 -1.60 -11.04 6.43
C ASN A 137 -1.20 -9.60 6.08
N ALA A 138 -1.98 -8.60 6.49
CA ALA A 138 -1.67 -7.21 6.21
C ALA A 138 -0.40 -6.75 6.94
N ILE A 139 0.36 -5.88 6.27
CA ILE A 139 1.48 -5.14 6.86
C ILE A 139 0.98 -3.73 7.16
N LEU A 140 1.12 -3.28 8.39
CA LEU A 140 0.71 -1.95 8.82
C LEU A 140 1.95 -1.08 9.08
N THR A 141 1.93 0.18 8.62
CA THR A 141 3.05 1.14 8.76
C THR A 141 2.62 2.38 9.57
N PRO A 142 2.28 2.25 10.85
CA PRO A 142 1.87 3.39 11.66
C PRO A 142 3.06 4.30 12.00
N HIS A 143 2.87 5.61 11.82
CA HIS A 143 3.82 6.61 12.30
C HIS A 143 3.82 6.66 13.83
N HIS A 144 4.99 6.85 14.47
CA HIS A 144 5.16 6.80 15.92
C HIS A 144 4.25 7.79 16.70
N GLU A 145 4.02 8.98 16.19
CA GLU A 145 3.11 9.96 16.81
C GLU A 145 1.63 9.62 16.62
N SER A 146 1.26 9.01 15.51
CA SER A 146 -0.11 8.50 15.28
C SER A 146 -0.47 7.38 16.26
N THR A 147 0.54 6.73 16.83
CA THR A 147 0.38 5.60 17.76
C THR A 147 -0.11 6.05 19.13
N ARG A 148 0.19 7.28 19.55
CA ARG A 148 -0.13 7.73 20.94
C ARG A 148 -1.61 8.00 21.18
N ALA A 149 -2.35 8.50 20.21
CA ALA A 149 -3.73 8.94 20.43
C ALA A 149 -4.81 8.04 19.80
N CYS A 150 -4.58 7.49 18.61
CA CYS A 150 -5.62 6.77 17.85
C CYS A 150 -5.34 5.26 17.71
N LEU A 151 -4.07 4.87 17.64
CA LEU A 151 -3.65 3.50 17.34
C LEU A 151 -3.47 2.64 18.58
N ARG A 152 -3.22 3.22 19.76
CA ARG A 152 -3.06 2.45 21.00
C ARG A 152 -4.28 1.58 21.32
N PHE A 153 -5.47 2.09 21.04
CA PHE A 153 -6.73 1.33 21.19
C PHE A 153 -7.04 0.42 20.00
N LYS A 154 -6.48 0.69 18.82
CA LYS A 154 -6.77 -0.07 17.59
C LYS A 154 -5.73 -1.14 17.28
N ILE A 155 -4.45 -0.89 17.57
CA ILE A 155 -3.34 -1.79 17.21
C ILE A 155 -3.10 -2.88 18.26
N LEU A 156 -3.30 -2.60 19.54
CA LEU A 156 -3.08 -3.60 20.58
C LEU A 156 -3.86 -4.91 20.34
N PRO A 157 -5.15 -4.88 19.96
CA PRO A 157 -5.88 -6.08 19.57
C PRO A 157 -5.37 -6.74 18.28
N LEU A 158 -4.72 -5.97 17.39
CA LEU A 158 -4.19 -6.48 16.12
C LEU A 158 -2.87 -7.24 16.30
N LEU A 159 -2.02 -6.82 17.25
CA LEU A 159 -0.81 -7.55 17.61
C LEU A 159 -1.12 -8.96 18.13
N GLN A 160 -2.29 -9.14 18.73
CA GLN A 160 -2.78 -10.47 19.16
C GLN A 160 -3.24 -11.34 17.99
N LYS A 161 -3.47 -10.77 16.79
CA LYS A 161 -3.89 -11.47 15.58
C LYS A 161 -2.73 -11.85 14.65
N ASN A 162 -1.47 -11.75 15.09
CA ASN A 162 -0.27 -11.98 14.26
C ASN A 162 -0.17 -11.09 13.00
N ILE A 163 -0.71 -9.88 13.06
CA ILE A 163 -0.57 -8.89 11.98
C ILE A 163 0.80 -8.21 12.13
N LEU A 164 1.56 -8.15 11.04
CA LEU A 164 2.86 -7.48 11.04
C LEU A 164 2.66 -5.95 11.11
N VAL A 165 3.23 -5.33 12.14
CA VAL A 165 3.23 -3.88 12.33
C VAL A 165 4.66 -3.36 12.27
N LEU A 166 4.94 -2.53 11.27
CA LEU A 166 6.23 -1.85 11.10
C LEU A 166 6.06 -0.40 11.53
N PHE A 167 6.82 0.03 12.54
CA PHE A 167 6.82 1.43 12.99
C PHE A 167 7.86 2.23 12.19
N CYS A 168 7.43 3.33 11.62
CA CYS A 168 8.28 4.32 10.98
C CYS A 168 8.71 5.43 11.94
#